data_0a2e9c276128e163d5101793d36bd1ea
#
_entry.id   0a2e9c276128e163d5101793d36bd1ea
#
_cell.length_a   1.000
_cell.length_b   1.000
_cell.length_c   1.000
_cell.angle_alpha   90.00
_cell.angle_beta   90.00
_cell.angle_gamma   90.00
#
_symmetry.space_group_name_H-M   'P 1'
#
loop_
_entity.id
_entity.type
_entity.pdbx_description
1 polymer ?
#
loop_
_entity_poly.entity_id
_entity_poly.type
_entity_poly.pdbx_seq_one_letter_code
_entity_poly.pdbx_strand_id
1 'polypeptide(L)'
;MSSIDIGSAESLTNSRYALRLSNGKRLILFRLPRISQSDTPAVLDDWNYYAMEASCPHAGGPMADAHIDIEDSSYIASCPWHAYDFNLDTGESSYGVKACTYPVRLQDGRVLLQFAEAPGVRLSAVQAVSEKVKFKHGPREKPNGPPTYLGDEATLCDWCVHVLNTPDPEHKIELTTHLFSMFATREQSSNPMELGAGTIAAPDEPPRQHLREVKPGQMPKAGKGGSLKSRITMLHALANIEQWAIDLAIDICVRFATFQTTATAGSASQKLPRTFYYDWLKVANDEAKHFSLLRARLEELGSHFGALPVHHGLWESATMTAHDLRARISVIALVHEARGLDINPLTIEKFRAAGDMESVDTMTVIHNDEITHVTTGHRWLTWICQQEGKDPVQVFRSNVQKHFRGAVKGPFNAVAREQAGMDQRYYEDLTGLPGGKGEIIAGG
;
A
#
# COMPACT_ATOMS: atom_id res chain seq x y z
N MET A 1 27.88 29.42 -2.01
CA MET A 1 27.01 28.24 -2.18
C MET A 1 27.93 27.09 -2.52
N SER A 2 27.78 25.96 -1.83
CA SER A 2 28.57 24.76 -2.18
C SER A 2 27.95 24.13 -3.43
N SER A 3 28.80 23.70 -4.36
CA SER A 3 28.40 23.01 -5.58
C SER A 3 28.70 21.53 -5.40
N ILE A 4 27.72 20.67 -5.67
CA ILE A 4 27.85 19.22 -5.62
C ILE A 4 27.95 18.72 -7.06
N ASP A 5 29.03 18.05 -7.39
CA ASP A 5 29.26 17.44 -8.69
C ASP A 5 28.45 16.14 -8.81
N ILE A 6 27.53 16.08 -9.77
CA ILE A 6 26.66 14.92 -10.02
C ILE A 6 27.30 13.93 -11.00
N GLY A 7 28.08 14.42 -11.97
CA GLY A 7 28.74 13.61 -12.99
C GLY A 7 28.91 14.36 -14.30
N SER A 8 29.50 13.69 -15.30
CA SER A 8 29.60 14.27 -16.63
C SER A 8 28.24 14.22 -17.35
N ALA A 9 27.93 15.25 -18.13
CA ALA A 9 26.71 15.28 -18.95
C ALA A 9 26.62 14.10 -19.91
N GLU A 10 27.77 13.63 -20.43
CA GLU A 10 27.86 12.45 -21.29
C GLU A 10 27.46 11.15 -20.59
N SER A 11 27.72 11.03 -19.27
CA SER A 11 27.34 9.86 -18.49
C SER A 11 25.89 9.85 -18.06
N LEU A 12 25.24 11.01 -18.04
CA LEU A 12 23.86 11.20 -17.62
C LEU A 12 22.94 11.13 -18.86
N THR A 13 22.69 9.92 -19.37
CA THR A 13 21.92 9.69 -20.62
C THR A 13 20.41 9.53 -20.39
N ASN A 14 19.96 9.22 -19.17
CA ASN A 14 18.57 9.05 -18.84
C ASN A 14 17.87 10.40 -18.61
N SER A 15 16.54 10.44 -18.76
CA SER A 15 15.74 11.62 -18.51
C SER A 15 15.63 11.98 -17.02
N ARG A 16 15.86 11.04 -16.12
CA ARG A 16 15.70 11.23 -14.67
C ARG A 16 16.74 10.44 -13.88
N TYR A 17 17.16 11.03 -12.75
CA TYR A 17 18.08 10.40 -11.80
C TYR A 17 17.63 10.66 -10.36
N ALA A 18 17.59 9.62 -9.55
CA ALA A 18 17.46 9.74 -8.11
C ALA A 18 18.85 10.05 -7.52
N LEU A 19 18.94 11.15 -6.77
CA LEU A 19 20.14 11.59 -6.08
C LEU A 19 19.97 11.37 -4.58
N ARG A 20 20.98 10.81 -3.95
CA ARG A 20 21.06 10.74 -2.50
C ARG A 20 22.24 11.55 -1.99
N LEU A 21 22.00 12.45 -1.04
CA LEU A 21 23.01 13.26 -0.41
C LEU A 21 23.50 12.64 0.90
N SER A 22 24.70 12.99 1.35
CA SER A 22 25.31 12.44 2.57
C SER A 22 24.56 12.77 3.86
N ASN A 23 23.73 13.80 3.86
CA ASN A 23 22.82 14.15 4.95
C ASN A 23 21.48 13.38 4.92
N GLY A 24 21.33 12.39 4.02
CA GLY A 24 20.11 11.60 3.85
C GLY A 24 19.04 12.22 2.96
N LYS A 25 19.20 13.46 2.49
CA LYS A 25 18.25 14.13 1.59
C LYS A 25 18.21 13.42 0.24
N ARG A 26 17.02 13.28 -0.32
CA ARG A 26 16.76 12.65 -1.63
C ARG A 26 16.20 13.68 -2.59
N LEU A 27 16.79 13.74 -3.78
CA LEU A 27 16.38 14.66 -4.85
C LEU A 27 16.15 13.88 -6.13
N ILE A 28 15.37 14.45 -7.04
CA ILE A 28 15.26 14.00 -8.44
C ILE A 28 15.92 15.04 -9.32
N LEU A 29 16.83 14.56 -10.17
CA LEU A 29 17.40 15.33 -11.27
C LEU A 29 16.65 14.96 -12.54
N PHE A 30 16.09 15.95 -13.22
CA PHE A 30 15.50 15.83 -14.54
C PHE A 30 16.50 16.35 -15.59
N ARG A 31 16.70 15.58 -16.65
CA ARG A 31 17.39 15.96 -17.86
C ARG A 31 16.37 16.07 -18.97
N LEU A 32 16.02 17.29 -19.38
CA LEU A 32 14.93 17.58 -20.31
C LEU A 32 15.48 18.40 -21.50
N PRO A 33 14.91 18.27 -22.71
CA PRO A 33 15.32 19.09 -23.85
C PRO A 33 15.23 20.57 -23.53
N ARG A 34 16.10 21.39 -24.12
CA ARG A 34 15.96 22.84 -23.98
C ARG A 34 14.70 23.31 -24.69
N ILE A 35 13.85 24.07 -24.01
CA ILE A 35 12.69 24.70 -24.63
C ILE A 35 13.21 25.83 -25.54
N SER A 36 13.00 25.68 -26.87
CA SER A 36 13.38 26.70 -27.85
C SER A 36 12.32 27.79 -27.88
N GLN A 37 12.74 29.04 -27.79
CA GLN A 37 11.86 30.20 -27.99
C GLN A 37 11.76 30.63 -29.47
N SER A 38 12.36 29.88 -30.39
CA SER A 38 12.36 30.18 -31.84
C SER A 38 11.94 28.97 -32.65
N ASP A 39 11.33 29.19 -33.82
CA ASP A 39 10.93 28.17 -34.79
C ASP A 39 12.10 27.36 -35.42
N THR A 40 13.31 27.49 -34.89
CA THR A 40 14.45 26.69 -35.31
C THR A 40 14.38 25.32 -34.62
N PRO A 41 14.52 24.20 -35.38
CA PRO A 41 14.54 22.88 -34.78
C PRO A 41 15.60 22.81 -33.69
N ALA A 42 15.20 22.35 -32.49
CA ALA A 42 16.14 22.14 -31.38
C ALA A 42 17.28 21.24 -31.86
N VAL A 43 18.52 21.66 -31.62
CA VAL A 43 19.69 20.82 -31.84
C VAL A 43 19.51 19.62 -30.91
N LEU A 44 19.55 18.40 -31.45
CA LEU A 44 19.24 17.13 -30.76
C LEU A 44 20.04 16.84 -29.49
N ASP A 45 21.03 17.69 -29.13
CA ASP A 45 21.93 17.49 -27.99
C ASP A 45 21.90 18.66 -26.96
N ASP A 46 20.87 19.50 -26.96
CA ASP A 46 20.80 20.65 -26.04
C ASP A 46 19.84 20.33 -24.86
N TRP A 47 20.43 20.09 -23.68
CA TRP A 47 19.72 19.62 -22.50
C TRP A 47 19.75 20.62 -21.37
N ASN A 48 18.64 20.79 -20.68
CA ASN A 48 18.53 21.49 -19.40
C ASN A 48 18.41 20.48 -18.25
N TYR A 49 18.92 20.86 -17.10
CA TYR A 49 18.88 20.04 -15.89
C TYR A 49 18.14 20.79 -14.79
N TYR A 50 17.20 20.08 -14.17
CA TYR A 50 16.38 20.60 -13.05
C TYR A 50 16.49 19.64 -11.89
N ALA A 51 16.49 20.14 -10.66
CA ALA A 51 16.47 19.28 -9.48
C ALA A 51 15.44 19.76 -8.47
N MET A 52 14.71 18.82 -7.89
CA MET A 52 13.74 19.06 -6.83
C MET A 52 13.77 17.94 -5.80
N GLU A 53 13.05 18.10 -4.69
CA GLU A 53 12.89 17.02 -3.72
C GLU A 53 12.20 15.80 -4.34
N ALA A 54 12.65 14.59 -3.92
CA ALA A 54 12.15 13.33 -4.45
C ALA A 54 10.69 13.03 -4.03
N SER A 55 10.22 13.71 -2.98
CA SER A 55 8.88 13.53 -2.43
C SER A 55 8.04 14.78 -2.61
N CYS A 56 6.81 14.62 -3.09
CA CYS A 56 5.84 15.70 -3.21
C CYS A 56 5.54 16.32 -1.83
N PRO A 57 5.63 17.65 -1.66
CA PRO A 57 5.41 18.31 -0.37
C PRO A 57 3.96 18.22 0.14
N HIS A 58 2.99 17.88 -0.73
CA HIS A 58 1.60 17.69 -0.33
C HIS A 58 1.42 16.43 0.54
N ALA A 59 1.81 15.26 0.01
CA ALA A 59 1.54 13.97 0.67
C ALA A 59 2.64 12.91 0.43
N GLY A 60 3.86 13.33 0.06
CA GLY A 60 4.99 12.43 -0.10
C GLY A 60 5.02 11.62 -1.39
N GLY A 61 4.16 11.92 -2.38
CA GLY A 61 4.13 11.22 -3.66
C GLY A 61 5.47 11.25 -4.38
N PRO A 62 5.83 10.19 -5.15
CA PRO A 62 7.15 10.04 -5.77
C PRO A 62 7.30 10.98 -6.98
N MET A 63 8.10 12.04 -6.84
CA MET A 63 8.34 12.99 -7.94
C MET A 63 9.23 12.41 -9.05
N ALA A 64 9.88 11.27 -8.82
CA ALA A 64 10.54 10.50 -9.89
C ALA A 64 9.58 10.08 -11.01
N ASP A 65 8.32 9.84 -10.66
CA ASP A 65 7.27 9.38 -11.57
C ASP A 65 6.34 10.51 -12.04
N ALA A 66 6.71 11.78 -11.74
CA ALA A 66 5.92 12.93 -12.13
C ALA A 66 5.70 12.98 -13.65
N HIS A 67 4.48 13.31 -14.06
CA HIS A 67 4.21 13.66 -15.45
C HIS A 67 4.85 15.02 -15.76
N ILE A 68 5.54 15.13 -16.89
CA ILE A 68 6.21 16.37 -17.30
C ILE A 68 5.42 17.00 -18.45
N ASP A 69 4.99 18.22 -18.23
CA ASP A 69 4.35 19.08 -19.21
C ASP A 69 5.14 20.36 -19.43
N ILE A 70 4.76 21.15 -20.45
CA ILE A 70 5.34 22.46 -20.71
C ILE A 70 4.18 23.48 -20.64
N GLU A 71 4.31 24.45 -19.73
CA GLU A 71 3.40 25.59 -19.61
C GLU A 71 4.21 26.88 -19.59
N ASP A 72 3.79 27.87 -20.36
CA ASP A 72 4.45 29.20 -20.43
C ASP A 72 5.99 29.13 -20.58
N SER A 73 6.48 28.24 -21.42
CA SER A 73 7.92 28.01 -21.64
C SER A 73 8.69 27.51 -20.42
N SER A 74 8.01 26.91 -19.45
CA SER A 74 8.59 26.25 -18.27
C SER A 74 8.17 24.79 -18.21
N TYR A 75 9.02 23.95 -17.63
CA TYR A 75 8.66 22.57 -17.34
C TYR A 75 7.89 22.48 -16.03
N ILE A 76 6.76 21.77 -16.09
CA ILE A 76 5.88 21.48 -14.96
C ILE A 76 5.94 19.98 -14.66
N ALA A 77 6.21 19.63 -13.39
CA ALA A 77 6.17 18.25 -12.89
C ALA A 77 4.91 18.02 -12.07
N SER A 78 4.00 17.17 -12.56
CA SER A 78 2.75 16.84 -11.87
C SER A 78 2.90 15.54 -11.08
N CYS A 79 2.59 15.61 -9.78
CA CYS A 79 2.67 14.47 -8.87
C CYS A 79 1.70 13.36 -9.28
N PRO A 80 2.13 12.08 -9.41
CA PRO A 80 1.26 10.99 -9.86
C PRO A 80 0.13 10.65 -8.90
N TRP A 81 0.22 11.03 -7.62
CA TRP A 81 -0.80 10.68 -6.64
C TRP A 81 -2.02 11.59 -6.66
N HIS A 82 -1.81 12.92 -6.71
CA HIS A 82 -2.91 13.89 -6.58
C HIS A 82 -2.82 15.03 -7.60
N ALA A 83 -2.02 14.86 -8.65
CA ALA A 83 -1.84 15.84 -9.75
C ALA A 83 -1.39 17.25 -9.28
N TYR A 84 -0.76 17.36 -8.09
CA TYR A 84 -0.12 18.61 -7.71
C TYR A 84 1.00 18.92 -8.71
N ASP A 85 0.89 20.05 -9.37
CA ASP A 85 1.80 20.56 -10.38
C ASP A 85 2.89 21.44 -9.73
N PHE A 86 4.12 21.32 -10.20
CA PHE A 86 5.24 22.11 -9.70
C PHE A 86 6.09 22.58 -10.86
N ASN A 87 6.27 23.89 -10.96
CA ASN A 87 7.22 24.47 -11.88
C ASN A 87 8.65 24.05 -11.47
N LEU A 88 9.42 23.47 -12.39
CA LEU A 88 10.75 22.91 -12.08
C LEU A 88 11.81 23.99 -11.79
N ASP A 89 11.59 25.23 -12.23
CA ASP A 89 12.49 26.35 -11.94
C ASP A 89 12.20 26.98 -10.57
N THR A 90 10.93 27.23 -10.26
CA THR A 90 10.51 28.01 -9.09
C THR A 90 9.99 27.17 -7.93
N GLY A 91 9.56 25.96 -8.21
CA GLY A 91 8.87 25.08 -7.26
C GLY A 91 7.42 25.48 -6.97
N GLU A 92 6.89 26.52 -7.61
CA GLU A 92 5.53 26.99 -7.40
C GLU A 92 4.50 26.03 -8.00
N SER A 93 3.33 25.96 -7.38
CA SER A 93 2.20 25.11 -7.76
C SER A 93 0.95 25.96 -7.88
N SER A 94 0.05 25.61 -8.80
CA SER A 94 -1.28 26.21 -8.94
C SER A 94 -2.14 26.00 -7.67
N TYR A 95 -1.80 25.03 -6.84
CA TYR A 95 -2.49 24.71 -5.57
C TYR A 95 -1.95 25.47 -4.35
N GLY A 96 -0.99 26.41 -4.54
CA GLY A 96 -0.41 27.21 -3.45
C GLY A 96 0.58 26.46 -2.54
N VAL A 97 0.90 25.22 -2.84
CA VAL A 97 1.98 24.45 -2.19
C VAL A 97 3.26 24.69 -2.98
N LYS A 98 4.40 24.84 -2.28
CA LYS A 98 5.69 25.06 -2.95
C LYS A 98 6.62 23.87 -2.71
N ALA A 99 7.19 23.34 -3.79
CA ALA A 99 8.26 22.34 -3.72
C ALA A 99 9.62 23.02 -3.60
N CYS A 100 10.57 22.35 -2.93
CA CYS A 100 11.95 22.81 -2.92
C CYS A 100 12.63 22.40 -4.23
N THR A 101 13.10 23.39 -5.00
CA THR A 101 13.92 23.21 -6.19
C THR A 101 15.35 23.65 -5.93
N TYR A 102 16.29 23.08 -6.68
CA TYR A 102 17.73 23.31 -6.52
C TYR A 102 18.32 23.67 -7.88
N PRO A 103 18.96 24.84 -8.02
CA PRO A 103 19.57 25.24 -9.29
C PRO A 103 20.63 24.21 -9.71
N VAL A 104 20.59 23.82 -10.99
CA VAL A 104 21.59 22.96 -11.61
C VAL A 104 22.27 23.72 -12.72
N ARG A 105 23.59 23.58 -12.83
CA ARG A 105 24.40 24.23 -13.88
C ARG A 105 25.23 23.19 -14.61
N LEU A 106 25.32 23.36 -15.92
CA LEU A 106 26.30 22.66 -16.73
C LEU A 106 27.54 23.55 -16.85
N GLN A 107 28.69 23.07 -16.36
CA GLN A 107 29.95 23.75 -16.43
C GLN A 107 31.04 22.75 -16.80
N ASP A 108 31.83 23.08 -17.83
CA ASP A 108 32.93 22.22 -18.33
C ASP A 108 32.55 20.77 -18.55
N GLY A 109 31.33 20.54 -19.10
CA GLY A 109 30.75 19.21 -19.34
C GLY A 109 30.30 18.46 -18.08
N ARG A 110 30.30 19.11 -16.92
CA ARG A 110 29.86 18.54 -15.64
C ARG A 110 28.54 19.15 -15.16
N VAL A 111 27.70 18.34 -14.62
CA VAL A 111 26.41 18.72 -14.04
C VAL A 111 26.60 19.01 -12.56
N LEU A 112 26.44 20.28 -12.19
CA LEU A 112 26.69 20.79 -10.84
C LEU A 112 25.40 21.23 -10.19
N LEU A 113 25.02 20.56 -9.07
CA LEU A 113 23.89 20.93 -8.22
C LEU A 113 24.30 22.00 -7.22
N GLN A 114 23.58 23.12 -7.17
CA GLN A 114 23.81 24.15 -6.17
C GLN A 114 23.01 23.84 -4.89
N PHE A 115 23.73 23.55 -3.81
CA PHE A 115 23.15 23.18 -2.54
C PHE A 115 23.63 24.12 -1.44
N ALA A 116 22.71 24.91 -0.88
CA ALA A 116 23.02 25.96 0.09
C ALA A 116 22.71 25.56 1.55
N GLU A 117 22.00 24.47 1.80
CA GLU A 117 21.42 24.19 3.11
C GLU A 117 22.44 23.77 4.19
N ALA A 118 23.57 23.16 3.82
CA ALA A 118 24.62 22.79 4.77
C ALA A 118 25.99 22.68 4.09
N PRO A 119 27.06 23.28 4.66
CA PRO A 119 28.40 23.10 4.16
C PRO A 119 28.88 21.65 4.36
N GLY A 120 29.62 21.11 3.37
CA GLY A 120 30.20 19.76 3.45
C GLY A 120 29.29 18.61 3.03
N VAL A 121 28.05 18.86 2.63
CA VAL A 121 27.16 17.84 2.05
C VAL A 121 27.72 17.40 0.70
N ARG A 122 27.76 16.09 0.47
CA ARG A 122 28.29 15.44 -0.73
C ARG A 122 27.24 14.55 -1.36
N LEU A 123 27.42 14.24 -2.63
CA LEU A 123 26.66 13.20 -3.30
C LEU A 123 27.06 11.82 -2.74
N SER A 124 26.08 11.04 -2.30
CA SER A 124 26.29 9.65 -1.84
C SER A 124 25.95 8.63 -2.92
N ALA A 125 24.96 8.93 -3.77
CA ALA A 125 24.58 8.06 -4.88
C ALA A 125 23.89 8.86 -5.98
N VAL A 126 24.08 8.40 -7.22
CA VAL A 126 23.31 8.77 -8.42
C VAL A 126 22.78 7.48 -9.02
N GLN A 127 21.48 7.40 -9.19
CA GLN A 127 20.85 6.24 -9.80
C GLN A 127 19.92 6.71 -10.92
N ALA A 128 20.10 6.17 -12.12
CA ALA A 128 19.14 6.39 -13.19
C ALA A 128 17.78 5.86 -12.76
N VAL A 129 16.75 6.69 -12.87
CA VAL A 129 15.36 6.21 -12.75
C VAL A 129 15.11 5.35 -13.98
N SER A 130 14.75 4.10 -13.78
CA SER A 130 14.61 3.16 -14.88
C SER A 130 13.54 3.66 -15.85
N GLU A 131 13.95 3.92 -17.09
CA GLU A 131 13.00 4.07 -18.19
C GLU A 131 12.16 2.79 -18.26
N LYS A 132 10.89 2.93 -18.60
CA LYS A 132 9.89 1.84 -18.63
C LYS A 132 10.52 0.55 -19.16
N VAL A 133 10.72 -0.42 -18.29
CA VAL A 133 11.23 -1.74 -18.68
C VAL A 133 10.19 -2.36 -19.61
N LYS A 134 10.61 -2.91 -20.74
CA LYS A 134 9.71 -3.66 -21.63
C LYS A 134 9.11 -4.83 -20.83
N PHE A 135 7.79 -4.98 -20.87
CA PHE A 135 7.10 -6.07 -20.20
C PHE A 135 7.67 -7.43 -20.58
N LYS A 136 8.16 -8.16 -19.60
CA LYS A 136 8.63 -9.55 -19.79
C LYS A 136 7.47 -10.55 -19.80
N HIS A 137 6.36 -10.20 -19.16
CA HIS A 137 5.18 -11.05 -19.02
C HIS A 137 4.02 -10.61 -19.92
N GLY A 138 4.25 -9.64 -20.81
CA GLY A 138 3.21 -9.00 -21.61
C GLY A 138 2.43 -7.93 -20.80
N PRO A 139 1.56 -7.16 -21.46
CA PRO A 139 0.67 -6.22 -20.78
C PRO A 139 -0.40 -6.98 -20.00
N ARG A 140 -0.88 -6.39 -18.89
CA ARG A 140 -2.05 -6.92 -18.21
C ARG A 140 -3.31 -6.73 -19.07
N GLU A 141 -4.28 -7.62 -18.89
CA GLU A 141 -5.61 -7.42 -19.42
C GLU A 141 -6.30 -6.28 -18.65
N LYS A 142 -6.94 -5.37 -19.39
CA LYS A 142 -7.73 -4.27 -18.82
C LYS A 142 -9.19 -4.65 -18.77
N PRO A 143 -9.96 -4.18 -17.76
CA PRO A 143 -11.39 -4.43 -17.70
C PRO A 143 -12.11 -3.84 -18.91
N ASN A 144 -13.22 -4.47 -19.30
CA ASN A 144 -14.10 -3.98 -20.38
C ASN A 144 -15.08 -2.94 -19.84
N GLY A 145 -14.72 -1.66 -19.94
CA GLY A 145 -15.54 -0.55 -19.49
C GLY A 145 -15.48 -0.26 -17.99
N PRO A 146 -16.31 0.66 -17.48
CA PRO A 146 -16.35 1.00 -16.05
C PRO A 146 -17.08 -0.08 -15.24
N PRO A 147 -16.86 -0.13 -13.90
CA PRO A 147 -17.63 -1.01 -13.04
C PRO A 147 -19.12 -0.61 -13.00
N THR A 148 -19.96 -1.56 -12.62
CA THR A 148 -21.37 -1.30 -12.39
C THR A 148 -21.57 -0.73 -10.98
N TYR A 149 -22.23 0.42 -10.87
CA TYR A 149 -22.61 1.01 -9.59
C TYR A 149 -24.03 0.63 -9.18
N LEU A 150 -24.25 0.42 -7.88
CA LEU A 150 -25.59 0.23 -7.34
C LEU A 150 -26.33 1.57 -7.23
N GLY A 151 -27.67 1.50 -7.19
CA GLY A 151 -28.51 2.69 -7.01
C GLY A 151 -28.47 3.25 -5.57
N ASP A 152 -29.03 4.45 -5.40
CA ASP A 152 -28.99 5.21 -4.13
C ASP A 152 -29.67 4.52 -2.95
N GLU A 153 -30.62 3.61 -3.21
CA GLU A 153 -31.36 2.85 -2.20
C GLU A 153 -30.57 1.61 -1.68
N ALA A 154 -29.42 1.29 -2.31
CA ALA A 154 -28.63 0.15 -1.90
C ALA A 154 -28.06 0.35 -0.49
N THR A 155 -28.20 -0.69 0.34
CA THR A 155 -27.66 -0.69 1.71
C THR A 155 -26.15 -0.91 1.73
N LEU A 156 -25.52 -0.71 2.88
CA LEU A 156 -24.11 -1.02 3.06
C LEU A 156 -23.82 -2.51 2.75
N CYS A 157 -24.68 -3.43 3.20
CA CYS A 157 -24.50 -4.87 2.95
C CYS A 157 -24.63 -5.21 1.46
N ASP A 158 -25.53 -4.56 0.71
CA ASP A 158 -25.65 -4.74 -0.74
C ASP A 158 -24.35 -4.30 -1.44
N TRP A 159 -23.81 -3.15 -1.08
CA TRP A 159 -22.55 -2.67 -1.60
C TRP A 159 -21.36 -3.57 -1.24
N CYS A 160 -21.28 -4.05 0.00
CA CYS A 160 -20.22 -4.97 0.41
C CYS A 160 -20.27 -6.28 -0.42
N VAL A 161 -21.45 -6.87 -0.61
CA VAL A 161 -21.61 -8.07 -1.44
C VAL A 161 -21.30 -7.78 -2.91
N HIS A 162 -21.63 -6.60 -3.41
CA HIS A 162 -21.31 -6.20 -4.77
C HIS A 162 -19.78 -6.09 -4.98
N VAL A 163 -19.06 -5.44 -4.06
CA VAL A 163 -17.59 -5.38 -4.08
C VAL A 163 -16.97 -6.78 -4.00
N LEU A 164 -17.43 -7.62 -3.06
CA LEU A 164 -16.93 -8.98 -2.88
C LEU A 164 -17.09 -9.82 -4.16
N ASN A 165 -18.23 -9.71 -4.84
CA ASN A 165 -18.52 -10.45 -6.08
C ASN A 165 -17.89 -9.84 -7.34
N THR A 166 -17.15 -8.76 -7.24
CA THR A 166 -16.44 -8.15 -8.36
C THR A 166 -15.10 -8.85 -8.59
N PRO A 167 -14.94 -9.66 -9.66
CA PRO A 167 -13.74 -10.44 -9.88
C PRO A 167 -12.55 -9.65 -10.42
N ASP A 168 -12.83 -8.55 -11.14
CA ASP A 168 -11.79 -7.71 -11.73
C ASP A 168 -11.15 -6.82 -10.66
N PRO A 169 -9.82 -6.82 -10.52
CA PRO A 169 -9.14 -6.11 -9.46
C PRO A 169 -9.20 -4.57 -9.60
N GLU A 170 -9.30 -4.02 -10.82
CA GLU A 170 -9.44 -2.56 -11.01
C GLU A 170 -10.83 -2.09 -10.59
N HIS A 171 -11.86 -2.80 -11.05
CA HIS A 171 -13.23 -2.52 -10.64
C HIS A 171 -13.40 -2.66 -9.11
N LYS A 172 -12.77 -3.67 -8.50
CA LYS A 172 -12.82 -3.86 -7.04
C LYS A 172 -12.20 -2.67 -6.30
N ILE A 173 -11.04 -2.17 -6.73
CA ILE A 173 -10.41 -0.96 -6.17
C ILE A 173 -11.36 0.23 -6.27
N GLU A 174 -11.90 0.48 -7.46
CA GLU A 174 -12.76 1.63 -7.74
C GLU A 174 -14.04 1.59 -6.89
N LEU A 175 -14.70 0.44 -6.86
CA LEU A 175 -15.92 0.24 -6.06
C LEU A 175 -15.65 0.34 -4.55
N THR A 176 -14.51 -0.17 -4.07
CA THR A 176 -14.13 -0.07 -2.65
C THR A 176 -13.92 1.39 -2.25
N THR A 177 -13.18 2.14 -3.04
CA THR A 177 -12.94 3.58 -2.80
C THR A 177 -14.24 4.38 -2.87
N HIS A 178 -15.10 4.07 -3.83
CA HIS A 178 -16.42 4.70 -3.96
C HIS A 178 -17.29 4.41 -2.74
N LEU A 179 -17.37 3.15 -2.32
CA LEU A 179 -18.16 2.74 -1.15
C LEU A 179 -17.70 3.45 0.12
N PHE A 180 -16.39 3.49 0.39
CA PHE A 180 -15.85 4.19 1.56
C PHE A 180 -16.19 5.68 1.51
N SER A 181 -15.96 6.35 0.38
CA SER A 181 -16.24 7.78 0.21
C SER A 181 -17.73 8.11 0.43
N MET A 182 -18.61 7.30 -0.17
CA MET A 182 -20.06 7.44 -0.05
C MET A 182 -20.52 7.21 1.40
N PHE A 183 -20.06 6.16 2.06
CA PHE A 183 -20.39 5.87 3.45
C PHE A 183 -19.93 7.00 4.37
N ALA A 184 -18.66 7.41 4.26
CA ALA A 184 -18.09 8.49 5.07
C ALA A 184 -18.84 9.82 4.91
N THR A 185 -19.25 10.15 3.68
CA THR A 185 -20.05 11.36 3.40
C THR A 185 -21.45 11.27 4.01
N ARG A 186 -22.12 10.13 3.85
CA ARG A 186 -23.48 9.94 4.41
C ARG A 186 -23.49 9.90 5.93
N GLU A 187 -22.45 9.39 6.60
CA GLU A 187 -22.34 9.42 8.06
C GLU A 187 -22.30 10.84 8.64
N GLN A 188 -21.89 11.83 7.87
CA GLN A 188 -21.87 13.23 8.25
C GLN A 188 -23.17 13.97 7.88
N SER A 189 -24.11 13.32 7.21
CA SER A 189 -25.36 13.88 6.74
C SER A 189 -26.53 13.53 7.65
N SER A 190 -27.69 14.16 7.43
CA SER A 190 -28.95 13.82 8.09
C SER A 190 -29.58 12.51 7.59
N ASN A 191 -29.03 11.90 6.54
CA ASN A 191 -29.53 10.67 5.93
C ASN A 191 -28.40 9.63 5.82
N PRO A 192 -27.98 8.98 6.93
CA PRO A 192 -26.94 7.98 6.91
C PRO A 192 -27.36 6.76 6.08
N MET A 193 -26.39 6.08 5.46
CA MET A 193 -26.65 4.88 4.68
C MET A 193 -27.27 3.77 5.54
N GLU A 194 -28.34 3.14 5.08
CA GLU A 194 -28.90 1.95 5.73
C GLU A 194 -27.90 0.79 5.72
N LEU A 195 -27.78 0.07 6.85
CA LEU A 195 -26.82 -1.03 6.97
C LEU A 195 -27.28 -2.28 6.21
N GLY A 196 -28.58 -2.59 6.17
CA GLY A 196 -29.09 -3.81 5.53
C GLY A 196 -28.64 -5.09 6.23
N ALA A 197 -28.47 -5.06 7.56
CA ALA A 197 -27.96 -6.20 8.32
C ALA A 197 -28.88 -7.42 8.23
N GLY A 198 -28.38 -8.54 7.68
CA GLY A 198 -29.09 -9.79 7.51
C GLY A 198 -30.00 -9.87 6.28
N THR A 199 -30.04 -8.84 5.43
CA THR A 199 -30.85 -8.88 4.18
C THR A 199 -30.18 -9.67 3.06
N ILE A 200 -28.86 -9.70 3.05
CA ILE A 200 -28.03 -10.41 2.09
C ILE A 200 -26.86 -11.10 2.79
N ALA A 201 -26.40 -12.22 2.26
CA ALA A 201 -25.28 -12.99 2.81
C ALA A 201 -23.99 -12.70 2.03
N ALA A 202 -22.86 -12.66 2.77
CA ALA A 202 -21.53 -12.63 2.16
C ALA A 202 -21.29 -13.91 1.34
N PRO A 203 -20.56 -13.84 0.20
CA PRO A 203 -20.18 -15.04 -0.54
C PRO A 203 -19.25 -15.93 0.30
N ASP A 204 -19.23 -17.23 0.01
CA ASP A 204 -18.31 -18.15 0.67
C ASP A 204 -16.85 -17.83 0.31
N GLU A 205 -16.61 -17.49 -0.95
CA GLU A 205 -15.32 -17.05 -1.46
C GLU A 205 -15.52 -15.98 -2.57
N PRO A 206 -14.86 -14.82 -2.49
CA PRO A 206 -14.88 -13.82 -3.54
C PRO A 206 -14.25 -14.36 -4.84
N PRO A 207 -14.88 -14.16 -6.00
CA PRO A 207 -14.30 -14.56 -7.27
C PRO A 207 -13.08 -13.70 -7.61
N ARG A 208 -12.08 -14.30 -8.26
CA ARG A 208 -10.87 -13.61 -8.73
C ARG A 208 -10.60 -13.94 -10.19
N GLN A 209 -10.34 -12.94 -10.98
CA GLN A 209 -10.19 -13.06 -12.43
C GLN A 209 -8.71 -13.09 -12.86
N HIS A 210 -8.43 -13.85 -13.90
CA HIS A 210 -7.12 -13.92 -14.57
C HIS A 210 -5.94 -14.36 -13.69
N LEU A 211 -6.19 -15.16 -12.65
CA LEU A 211 -5.15 -15.64 -11.76
C LEU A 211 -4.95 -17.15 -11.91
N ARG A 212 -3.67 -17.56 -11.93
CA ARG A 212 -3.28 -18.95 -11.84
C ARG A 212 -3.07 -19.33 -10.38
N GLU A 213 -3.96 -20.14 -9.86
CA GLU A 213 -3.93 -20.56 -8.48
C GLU A 213 -3.11 -21.84 -8.29
N VAL A 214 -2.34 -21.88 -7.20
CA VAL A 214 -1.51 -23.01 -6.80
C VAL A 214 -1.56 -23.19 -5.28
N LYS A 215 -1.19 -24.36 -4.80
CA LYS A 215 -1.04 -24.58 -3.34
C LYS A 215 0.15 -23.75 -2.82
N PRO A 216 0.12 -23.31 -1.55
CA PRO A 216 1.21 -22.49 -0.96
C PRO A 216 2.61 -23.07 -1.18
N GLY A 217 2.81 -24.39 -1.04
CA GLY A 217 4.09 -25.05 -1.28
C GLY A 217 4.58 -25.07 -2.73
N GLN A 218 3.74 -24.68 -3.69
CA GLN A 218 4.07 -24.60 -5.12
C GLN A 218 4.38 -23.17 -5.59
N MET A 219 4.36 -22.21 -4.68
CA MET A 219 4.69 -20.81 -4.98
C MET A 219 6.16 -20.65 -5.40
N PRO A 220 6.47 -19.74 -6.35
CA PRO A 220 7.84 -19.38 -6.64
C PRO A 220 8.55 -18.87 -5.39
N LYS A 221 9.80 -19.32 -5.17
CA LYS A 221 10.61 -18.79 -4.06
C LYS A 221 10.96 -17.33 -4.33
N ALA A 222 10.62 -16.44 -3.41
CA ALA A 222 10.87 -15.02 -3.54
C ALA A 222 12.38 -14.64 -3.56
N GLY A 223 13.25 -15.47 -3.00
CA GLY A 223 14.68 -15.20 -2.94
C GLY A 223 15.03 -14.10 -1.93
N LYS A 224 16.19 -13.45 -2.12
CA LYS A 224 16.74 -12.45 -1.18
C LYS A 224 16.53 -10.99 -1.62
N GLY A 225 15.78 -10.72 -2.69
CA GLY A 225 15.50 -9.36 -3.19
C GLY A 225 16.58 -8.75 -4.11
N GLY A 226 17.77 -9.34 -4.21
CA GLY A 226 18.88 -8.76 -4.97
C GLY A 226 18.71 -8.77 -6.50
N SER A 227 17.92 -9.68 -7.07
CA SER A 227 17.65 -9.72 -8.52
C SER A 227 16.28 -9.13 -8.84
N LEU A 228 16.12 -8.59 -10.06
CA LEU A 228 14.84 -8.10 -10.56
C LEU A 228 13.73 -9.17 -10.44
N LYS A 229 14.03 -10.42 -10.79
CA LYS A 229 13.11 -11.56 -10.66
C LYS A 229 12.65 -11.75 -9.20
N SER A 230 13.57 -11.67 -8.24
CA SER A 230 13.28 -11.80 -6.82
C SER A 230 12.37 -10.66 -6.33
N ARG A 231 12.66 -9.42 -6.73
CA ARG A 231 11.84 -8.26 -6.35
C ARG A 231 10.43 -8.33 -6.93
N ILE A 232 10.29 -8.67 -8.22
CA ILE A 232 8.99 -8.91 -8.85
C ILE A 232 8.21 -10.01 -8.10
N THR A 233 8.87 -11.12 -7.73
CA THR A 233 8.21 -12.21 -7.02
C THR A 233 7.71 -11.76 -5.64
N MET A 234 8.51 -10.96 -4.91
CA MET A 234 8.12 -10.42 -3.60
C MET A 234 6.94 -9.44 -3.72
N LEU A 235 7.02 -8.47 -4.64
CA LEU A 235 5.94 -7.49 -4.86
C LEU A 235 4.65 -8.15 -5.33
N HIS A 236 4.74 -9.18 -6.18
CA HIS A 236 3.57 -9.93 -6.64
C HIS A 236 2.90 -10.71 -5.51
N ALA A 237 3.68 -11.33 -4.62
CA ALA A 237 3.16 -12.02 -3.45
C ALA A 237 2.47 -11.06 -2.48
N LEU A 238 3.07 -9.88 -2.23
CA LEU A 238 2.47 -8.82 -1.43
C LEU A 238 1.16 -8.33 -2.07
N ALA A 239 1.16 -8.02 -3.37
CA ALA A 239 -0.06 -7.61 -4.07
C ALA A 239 -1.20 -8.64 -3.96
N ASN A 240 -0.88 -9.94 -3.92
CA ASN A 240 -1.87 -10.99 -3.65
C ASN A 240 -2.45 -10.91 -2.24
N ILE A 241 -1.63 -10.57 -1.24
CA ILE A 241 -2.07 -10.38 0.16
C ILE A 241 -3.00 -9.17 0.24
N GLU A 242 -2.58 -8.02 -0.30
CA GLU A 242 -3.38 -6.78 -0.27
C GLU A 242 -4.73 -6.94 -0.98
N GLN A 243 -4.78 -7.66 -2.10
CA GLN A 243 -6.06 -7.93 -2.76
C GLN A 243 -7.00 -8.75 -1.87
N TRP A 244 -6.49 -9.77 -1.16
CA TRP A 244 -7.29 -10.50 -0.19
C TRP A 244 -7.67 -9.65 1.02
N ALA A 245 -6.80 -8.73 1.45
CA ALA A 245 -7.07 -7.84 2.57
C ALA A 245 -8.25 -6.88 2.27
N ILE A 246 -8.39 -6.40 1.01
CA ILE A 246 -9.60 -5.68 0.58
C ILE A 246 -10.85 -6.53 0.85
N ASP A 247 -10.85 -7.78 0.35
CA ASP A 247 -11.99 -8.68 0.51
C ASP A 247 -12.29 -8.96 1.98
N LEU A 248 -11.28 -9.15 2.82
CA LEU A 248 -11.43 -9.44 4.24
C LEU A 248 -12.01 -8.27 5.02
N ALA A 249 -11.58 -7.04 4.71
CA ALA A 249 -12.08 -5.84 5.36
C ALA A 249 -13.52 -5.49 4.92
N ILE A 250 -13.93 -5.84 3.70
CA ILE A 250 -15.32 -5.75 3.23
C ILE A 250 -16.18 -6.89 3.81
N ASP A 251 -15.66 -8.11 3.80
CA ASP A 251 -16.37 -9.31 4.29
C ASP A 251 -16.79 -9.16 5.76
N ILE A 252 -15.93 -8.64 6.62
CA ILE A 252 -16.23 -8.47 8.04
C ILE A 252 -17.45 -7.56 8.27
N CYS A 253 -17.68 -6.59 7.39
CA CYS A 253 -18.81 -5.66 7.47
C CYS A 253 -20.14 -6.37 7.17
N VAL A 254 -20.20 -7.23 6.17
CA VAL A 254 -21.46 -7.90 5.79
C VAL A 254 -21.65 -9.21 6.53
N ARG A 255 -20.59 -10.03 6.69
CA ARG A 255 -20.67 -11.35 7.34
C ARG A 255 -21.11 -11.26 8.79
N PHE A 256 -20.69 -10.24 9.50
CA PHE A 256 -21.01 -10.03 10.91
C PHE A 256 -21.99 -8.88 11.17
N ALA A 257 -22.71 -8.43 10.15
CA ALA A 257 -23.67 -7.31 10.28
C ALA A 257 -24.75 -7.54 11.34
N THR A 258 -25.12 -8.80 11.58
CA THR A 258 -26.12 -9.19 12.59
C THR A 258 -25.50 -9.54 13.94
N PHE A 259 -24.17 -9.41 14.10
CA PHE A 259 -23.49 -9.72 15.34
C PHE A 259 -24.01 -8.88 16.51
N GLN A 260 -24.14 -9.54 17.65
CA GLN A 260 -24.43 -8.89 18.94
C GLN A 260 -23.51 -9.44 20.02
N THR A 261 -23.08 -8.59 20.93
CA THR A 261 -22.30 -9.02 22.09
C THR A 261 -23.15 -9.91 23.01
N THR A 262 -22.51 -10.79 23.76
CA THR A 262 -23.21 -11.61 24.75
C THR A 262 -23.64 -10.73 25.92
N ALA A 263 -24.91 -10.79 26.31
CA ALA A 263 -25.40 -10.11 27.49
C ALA A 263 -24.71 -10.64 28.76
N THR A 264 -24.40 -9.75 29.68
CA THR A 264 -23.82 -10.07 31.00
C THR A 264 -24.75 -9.61 32.12
N ALA A 265 -24.51 -10.03 33.37
CA ALA A 265 -25.26 -9.56 34.51
C ALA A 265 -25.09 -8.01 34.64
N GLY A 266 -26.10 -7.29 34.24
CA GLY A 266 -26.12 -5.82 34.27
C GLY A 266 -25.84 -5.11 32.93
N SER A 267 -25.57 -5.83 31.84
CA SER A 267 -25.42 -5.23 30.50
C SER A 267 -26.21 -6.00 29.46
N ALA A 268 -27.05 -5.29 28.69
CA ALA A 268 -27.78 -5.84 27.57
C ALA A 268 -26.81 -6.12 26.39
N SER A 269 -27.22 -7.07 25.53
CA SER A 269 -26.53 -7.32 24.25
C SER A 269 -26.46 -6.05 23.40
N GLN A 270 -25.31 -5.77 22.82
CA GLN A 270 -25.04 -4.58 21.99
C GLN A 270 -24.81 -4.99 20.54
N LYS A 271 -25.44 -4.30 19.61
CA LYS A 271 -25.12 -4.38 18.17
C LYS A 271 -23.80 -3.66 17.89
N LEU A 272 -23.17 -4.01 16.78
CA LEU A 272 -21.99 -3.27 16.30
C LEU A 272 -22.38 -1.81 16.02
N PRO A 273 -21.65 -0.83 16.55
CA PRO A 273 -21.90 0.57 16.27
C PRO A 273 -21.47 0.93 14.84
N ARG A 274 -22.02 2.01 14.28
CA ARG A 274 -21.72 2.44 12.91
C ARG A 274 -20.23 2.73 12.67
N THR A 275 -19.51 3.17 13.71
CA THR A 275 -18.05 3.37 13.66
C THR A 275 -17.27 2.09 13.40
N PHE A 276 -17.81 0.91 13.73
CA PHE A 276 -17.22 -0.38 13.34
C PHE A 276 -17.12 -0.51 11.81
N TYR A 277 -18.20 -0.23 11.12
CA TYR A 277 -18.26 -0.29 9.65
C TYR A 277 -17.37 0.77 9.02
N TYR A 278 -17.37 1.99 9.57
CA TYR A 278 -16.49 3.06 9.09
C TYR A 278 -15.00 2.66 9.17
N ASP A 279 -14.58 2.11 10.31
CA ASP A 279 -13.19 1.71 10.52
C ASP A 279 -12.77 0.61 9.53
N TRP A 280 -13.61 -0.43 9.33
CA TRP A 280 -13.28 -1.50 8.39
C TRP A 280 -13.37 -1.10 6.92
N LEU A 281 -14.28 -0.22 6.55
CA LEU A 281 -14.31 0.36 5.21
C LEU A 281 -13.08 1.24 4.95
N LYS A 282 -12.58 1.93 5.97
CA LYS A 282 -11.33 2.69 5.88
C LYS A 282 -10.15 1.74 5.65
N VAL A 283 -10.06 0.63 6.39
CA VAL A 283 -9.05 -0.41 6.15
C VAL A 283 -9.16 -0.91 4.72
N ALA A 284 -10.34 -1.29 4.23
CA ALA A 284 -10.53 -1.75 2.85
C ALA A 284 -10.04 -0.73 1.80
N ASN A 285 -10.28 0.56 2.03
CA ASN A 285 -9.82 1.63 1.14
C ASN A 285 -8.29 1.80 1.19
N ASP A 286 -7.67 1.66 2.36
CA ASP A 286 -6.21 1.67 2.49
C ASP A 286 -5.60 0.45 1.78
N GLU A 287 -6.20 -0.75 1.90
CA GLU A 287 -5.76 -1.96 1.17
C GLU A 287 -5.91 -1.83 -0.35
N ALA A 288 -6.97 -1.17 -0.82
CA ALA A 288 -7.14 -0.85 -2.24
C ALA A 288 -6.02 0.10 -2.74
N LYS A 289 -5.61 1.06 -1.93
CA LYS A 289 -4.45 1.92 -2.20
C LYS A 289 -3.16 1.12 -2.22
N HIS A 290 -2.90 0.25 -1.24
CA HIS A 290 -1.71 -0.60 -1.16
C HIS A 290 -1.59 -1.50 -2.39
N PHE A 291 -2.67 -2.20 -2.73
CA PHE A 291 -2.73 -3.04 -3.92
C PHE A 291 -2.45 -2.24 -5.20
N SER A 292 -2.99 -1.01 -5.33
CA SER A 292 -2.74 -0.13 -6.47
C SER A 292 -1.27 0.28 -6.58
N LEU A 293 -0.62 0.61 -5.45
CA LEU A 293 0.80 0.96 -5.40
C LEU A 293 1.69 -0.21 -5.83
N LEU A 294 1.41 -1.42 -5.32
CA LEU A 294 2.16 -2.62 -5.67
C LEU A 294 1.98 -3.02 -7.12
N ARG A 295 0.75 -2.88 -7.67
CA ARG A 295 0.49 -3.11 -9.09
C ARG A 295 1.26 -2.15 -9.98
N ALA A 296 1.20 -0.84 -9.67
CA ALA A 296 1.97 0.16 -10.41
C ALA A 296 3.46 -0.17 -10.38
N ARG A 297 3.98 -0.56 -9.20
CA ARG A 297 5.39 -0.93 -9.08
C ARG A 297 5.77 -2.17 -9.87
N LEU A 298 4.91 -3.18 -9.94
CA LEU A 298 5.10 -4.35 -10.79
C LEU A 298 5.20 -3.97 -12.27
N GLU A 299 4.33 -3.07 -12.75
CA GLU A 299 4.33 -2.58 -14.13
C GLU A 299 5.62 -1.82 -14.46
N GLU A 300 6.09 -0.95 -13.57
CA GLU A 300 7.39 -0.26 -13.71
C GLU A 300 8.56 -1.25 -13.83
N LEU A 301 8.51 -2.37 -13.11
CA LEU A 301 9.51 -3.43 -13.18
C LEU A 301 9.33 -4.38 -14.37
N GLY A 302 8.39 -4.11 -15.28
CA GLY A 302 8.14 -4.89 -16.50
C GLY A 302 7.38 -6.19 -16.25
N SER A 303 6.53 -6.21 -15.22
CA SER A 303 5.63 -7.31 -14.90
C SER A 303 4.21 -6.76 -14.64
N HIS A 304 3.30 -7.59 -14.16
CA HIS A 304 1.95 -7.18 -13.76
C HIS A 304 1.41 -8.17 -12.73
N PHE A 305 0.38 -7.77 -11.99
CA PHE A 305 -0.34 -8.69 -11.12
C PHE A 305 -1.08 -9.74 -11.95
N GLY A 306 -0.95 -11.02 -11.58
CA GLY A 306 -1.42 -12.17 -12.37
C GLY A 306 -0.34 -12.82 -13.25
N ALA A 307 0.82 -12.17 -13.47
CA ALA A 307 1.94 -12.76 -14.22
C ALA A 307 2.55 -14.00 -13.52
N LEU A 308 2.44 -14.07 -12.21
CA LEU A 308 2.92 -15.19 -11.40
C LEU A 308 1.73 -15.89 -10.72
N PRO A 309 1.89 -17.16 -10.32
CA PRO A 309 0.84 -17.86 -9.59
C PRO A 309 0.58 -17.21 -8.21
N VAL A 310 -0.61 -17.45 -7.68
CA VAL A 310 -1.09 -16.97 -6.38
C VAL A 310 -1.62 -18.14 -5.55
N HIS A 311 -1.88 -17.91 -4.25
CA HIS A 311 -2.54 -18.88 -3.37
C HIS A 311 -3.60 -18.20 -2.50
N HIS A 312 -4.53 -19.01 -1.92
CA HIS A 312 -5.68 -18.56 -1.13
C HIS A 312 -5.47 -18.60 0.38
N GLY A 313 -4.25 -18.86 0.86
CA GLY A 313 -4.02 -19.18 2.28
C GLY A 313 -4.57 -18.14 3.28
N LEU A 314 -4.67 -16.86 2.88
CA LEU A 314 -5.26 -15.82 3.72
C LEU A 314 -6.79 -15.98 3.80
N TRP A 315 -7.46 -16.28 2.68
CA TRP A 315 -8.89 -16.55 2.66
C TRP A 315 -9.26 -17.86 3.37
N GLU A 316 -8.43 -18.89 3.30
CA GLU A 316 -8.63 -20.13 4.08
C GLU A 316 -8.70 -19.83 5.59
N SER A 317 -7.87 -18.93 6.09
CA SER A 317 -7.94 -18.49 7.50
C SER A 317 -9.23 -17.73 7.81
N ALA A 318 -9.74 -16.95 6.86
CA ALA A 318 -11.02 -16.28 6.98
C ALA A 318 -12.20 -17.25 7.02
N THR A 319 -12.18 -18.29 6.18
CA THR A 319 -13.20 -19.34 6.17
C THR A 319 -13.27 -20.08 7.51
N MET A 320 -12.12 -20.40 8.12
CA MET A 320 -12.06 -21.04 9.44
C MET A 320 -12.63 -20.18 10.56
N THR A 321 -12.68 -18.86 10.40
CA THR A 321 -13.17 -17.89 11.39
C THR A 321 -14.52 -17.26 11.01
N ALA A 322 -15.18 -17.75 9.95
CA ALA A 322 -16.42 -17.17 9.42
C ALA A 322 -17.62 -17.22 10.40
N HIS A 323 -17.54 -18.07 11.42
CA HIS A 323 -18.60 -18.32 12.38
C HIS A 323 -18.56 -17.41 13.63
N ASP A 324 -17.44 -16.72 13.90
CA ASP A 324 -17.27 -15.88 15.10
C ASP A 324 -16.41 -14.65 14.79
N LEU A 325 -16.97 -13.45 15.01
CA LEU A 325 -16.30 -12.18 14.81
C LEU A 325 -15.03 -12.05 15.67
N ARG A 326 -15.04 -12.57 16.90
CA ARG A 326 -13.85 -12.53 17.79
C ARG A 326 -12.71 -13.35 17.21
N ALA A 327 -13.04 -14.53 16.68
CA ALA A 327 -12.09 -15.41 16.02
C ALA A 327 -11.55 -14.76 14.73
N ARG A 328 -12.43 -14.13 13.93
CA ARG A 328 -12.06 -13.39 12.72
C ARG A 328 -11.06 -12.27 13.03
N ILE A 329 -11.37 -11.41 13.99
CA ILE A 329 -10.48 -10.31 14.38
C ILE A 329 -9.17 -10.86 14.94
N SER A 330 -9.22 -11.88 15.82
CA SER A 330 -8.01 -12.46 16.41
C SER A 330 -7.07 -13.02 15.37
N VAL A 331 -7.57 -13.79 14.39
CA VAL A 331 -6.71 -14.47 13.41
C VAL A 331 -6.33 -13.54 12.26
N ILE A 332 -7.27 -12.81 11.68
CA ILE A 332 -6.97 -11.96 10.53
C ILE A 332 -6.27 -10.68 10.97
N ALA A 333 -6.90 -9.84 11.79
CA ALA A 333 -6.35 -8.53 12.11
C ALA A 333 -5.15 -8.57 13.10
N LEU A 334 -5.14 -9.52 14.06
CA LEU A 334 -4.13 -9.54 15.11
C LEU A 334 -3.06 -10.63 14.96
N VAL A 335 -3.20 -11.55 13.98
CA VAL A 335 -2.12 -12.46 13.61
C VAL A 335 -1.60 -12.14 12.21
N HIS A 336 -2.44 -12.16 11.17
CA HIS A 336 -1.97 -11.95 9.80
C HIS A 336 -1.50 -10.51 9.56
N GLU A 337 -2.32 -9.49 9.86
CA GLU A 337 -1.93 -8.09 9.70
C GLU A 337 -0.76 -7.70 10.62
N ALA A 338 -0.79 -8.15 11.90
CA ALA A 338 0.33 -7.92 12.81
C ALA A 338 1.65 -8.58 12.34
N ARG A 339 1.58 -9.62 11.50
CA ARG A 339 2.75 -10.18 10.84
C ARG A 339 3.36 -9.20 9.84
N GLY A 340 2.55 -8.37 9.18
CA GLY A 340 3.02 -7.26 8.35
C GLY A 340 3.93 -6.30 9.13
N LEU A 341 3.57 -5.96 10.39
CA LEU A 341 4.40 -5.09 11.24
C LEU A 341 5.81 -5.67 11.47
N ASP A 342 5.94 -7.00 11.53
CA ASP A 342 7.21 -7.68 11.74
C ASP A 342 8.05 -7.80 10.47
N ILE A 343 7.40 -8.09 9.32
CA ILE A 343 8.07 -8.49 8.08
C ILE A 343 8.32 -7.32 7.15
N ASN A 344 7.43 -6.31 7.12
CA ASN A 344 7.58 -5.17 6.22
C ASN A 344 8.92 -4.43 6.40
N PRO A 345 9.43 -4.17 7.63
CA PRO A 345 10.75 -3.59 7.81
C PRO A 345 11.88 -4.42 7.21
N LEU A 346 11.82 -5.74 7.31
CA LEU A 346 12.81 -6.65 6.72
C LEU A 346 12.74 -6.64 5.19
N THR A 347 11.55 -6.51 4.63
CA THR A 347 11.33 -6.42 3.19
C THR A 347 11.83 -5.08 2.65
N ILE A 348 11.58 -3.98 3.36
CA ILE A 348 12.10 -2.65 3.06
C ILE A 348 13.64 -2.69 3.00
N GLU A 349 14.30 -3.33 3.97
CA GLU A 349 15.76 -3.46 3.98
C GLU A 349 16.30 -4.28 2.79
N LYS A 350 15.59 -5.33 2.36
CA LYS A 350 15.95 -6.10 1.16
C LYS A 350 15.90 -5.22 -0.10
N PHE A 351 14.85 -4.41 -0.26
CA PHE A 351 14.74 -3.47 -1.39
C PHE A 351 15.81 -2.38 -1.31
N ARG A 352 16.07 -1.84 -0.12
CA ARG A 352 17.13 -0.84 0.10
C ARG A 352 18.51 -1.40 -0.25
N ALA A 353 18.83 -2.61 0.17
CA ALA A 353 20.07 -3.29 -0.17
C ALA A 353 20.23 -3.56 -1.68
N ALA A 354 19.11 -3.70 -2.39
CA ALA A 354 19.09 -3.84 -3.85
C ALA A 354 19.14 -2.50 -4.60
N GLY A 355 19.12 -1.35 -3.89
CA GLY A 355 19.04 -0.02 -4.50
C GLY A 355 17.67 0.34 -5.06
N ASP A 356 16.63 -0.44 -4.75
CA ASP A 356 15.26 -0.25 -5.24
C ASP A 356 14.49 0.69 -4.29
N MET A 357 14.77 1.99 -4.42
CA MET A 357 14.22 2.99 -3.50
C MET A 357 12.72 3.22 -3.71
N GLU A 358 12.21 3.06 -4.92
CA GLU A 358 10.78 3.17 -5.23
C GLU A 358 9.97 2.08 -4.53
N SER A 359 10.49 0.84 -4.50
CA SER A 359 9.88 -0.23 -3.71
C SER A 359 10.01 0.02 -2.20
N VAL A 360 11.10 0.65 -1.73
CA VAL A 360 11.23 1.11 -0.33
C VAL A 360 10.15 2.12 0.03
N ASP A 361 9.92 3.11 -0.83
CA ASP A 361 8.92 4.16 -0.60
C ASP A 361 7.50 3.56 -0.59
N THR A 362 7.19 2.69 -1.55
CA THR A 362 5.92 1.95 -1.59
C THR A 362 5.69 1.16 -0.30
N MET A 363 6.64 0.34 0.11
CA MET A 363 6.52 -0.48 1.32
C MET A 363 6.50 0.34 2.61
N THR A 364 7.09 1.53 2.61
CA THR A 364 7.05 2.43 3.78
C THR A 364 5.65 2.99 3.98
N VAL A 365 4.93 3.36 2.90
CA VAL A 365 3.52 3.76 2.98
C VAL A 365 2.68 2.62 3.55
N ILE A 366 2.80 1.42 2.98
CA ILE A 366 2.07 0.23 3.45
C ILE A 366 2.35 -0.03 4.93
N HIS A 367 3.62 -0.09 5.34
CA HIS A 367 3.98 -0.36 6.73
C HIS A 367 3.38 0.65 7.74
N ASN A 368 3.33 1.93 7.39
CA ASN A 368 2.76 2.95 8.26
C ASN A 368 1.25 2.79 8.43
N ASP A 369 0.55 2.42 7.37
CA ASP A 369 -0.90 2.20 7.41
C ASP A 369 -1.23 0.90 8.18
N GLU A 370 -0.41 -0.16 8.08
CA GLU A 370 -0.58 -1.42 8.81
C GLU A 370 -0.70 -1.25 10.33
N ILE A 371 0.01 -0.28 10.91
CA ILE A 371 -0.13 0.03 12.34
C ILE A 371 -1.58 0.41 12.64
N THR A 372 -2.24 1.15 11.75
CA THR A 372 -3.64 1.57 11.94
C THR A 372 -4.61 0.42 11.73
N HIS A 373 -4.31 -0.53 10.85
CA HIS A 373 -5.12 -1.73 10.60
C HIS A 373 -5.12 -2.66 11.83
N VAL A 374 -3.94 -2.93 12.37
CA VAL A 374 -3.82 -3.70 13.61
C VAL A 374 -4.46 -2.98 14.78
N THR A 375 -4.33 -1.65 14.88
CA THR A 375 -5.03 -0.83 15.90
C THR A 375 -6.54 -1.00 15.78
N THR A 376 -7.08 -1.01 14.57
CA THR A 376 -8.52 -1.24 14.32
C THR A 376 -8.95 -2.62 14.86
N GLY A 377 -8.19 -3.66 14.54
CA GLY A 377 -8.46 -5.00 15.05
C GLY A 377 -8.40 -5.07 16.59
N HIS A 378 -7.35 -4.49 17.19
CA HIS A 378 -7.19 -4.44 18.64
C HIS A 378 -8.34 -3.66 19.33
N ARG A 379 -8.70 -2.50 18.78
CA ARG A 379 -9.81 -1.68 19.27
C ARG A 379 -11.12 -2.46 19.31
N TRP A 380 -11.47 -3.16 18.24
CA TRP A 380 -12.76 -3.84 18.14
C TRP A 380 -12.81 -5.14 18.94
N LEU A 381 -11.73 -5.90 19.03
CA LEU A 381 -11.65 -7.04 19.93
C LEU A 381 -11.80 -6.58 21.39
N THR A 382 -11.10 -5.52 21.77
CA THR A 382 -11.17 -4.93 23.12
C THR A 382 -12.58 -4.44 23.43
N TRP A 383 -13.22 -3.72 22.50
CA TRP A 383 -14.59 -3.24 22.67
C TRP A 383 -15.57 -4.39 22.91
N ILE A 384 -15.52 -5.45 22.07
CA ILE A 384 -16.38 -6.63 22.24
C ILE A 384 -16.15 -7.26 23.61
N CYS A 385 -14.90 -7.47 23.98
CA CYS A 385 -14.53 -8.10 25.26
C CYS A 385 -14.98 -7.28 26.45
N GLN A 386 -14.89 -5.95 26.39
CA GLN A 386 -15.41 -5.05 27.44
C GLN A 386 -16.91 -5.17 27.61
N GLN A 387 -17.69 -5.21 26.51
CA GLN A 387 -19.14 -5.41 26.58
C GLN A 387 -19.50 -6.76 27.20
N GLU A 388 -18.64 -7.76 27.06
CA GLU A 388 -18.87 -9.15 27.52
C GLU A 388 -18.18 -9.47 28.87
N GLY A 389 -17.50 -8.51 29.48
CA GLY A 389 -16.75 -8.73 30.72
C GLY A 389 -15.62 -9.74 30.58
N LYS A 390 -14.96 -9.82 29.41
CA LYS A 390 -13.88 -10.76 29.11
C LYS A 390 -12.54 -10.02 28.96
N ASP A 391 -11.43 -10.75 29.23
CA ASP A 391 -10.08 -10.26 28.95
C ASP A 391 -9.75 -10.44 27.46
N PRO A 392 -9.45 -9.36 26.71
CA PRO A 392 -9.17 -9.42 25.28
C PRO A 392 -7.92 -10.27 24.96
N VAL A 393 -6.90 -10.29 25.82
CA VAL A 393 -5.70 -11.10 25.62
C VAL A 393 -6.04 -12.59 25.71
N GLN A 394 -6.83 -12.99 26.69
CA GLN A 394 -7.25 -14.39 26.85
C GLN A 394 -8.14 -14.83 25.70
N VAL A 395 -9.07 -13.98 25.26
CA VAL A 395 -9.95 -14.26 24.09
C VAL A 395 -9.10 -14.40 22.82
N PHE A 396 -8.16 -13.50 22.59
CA PHE A 396 -7.24 -13.58 21.46
C PHE A 396 -6.45 -14.90 21.48
N ARG A 397 -5.76 -15.20 22.59
CA ARG A 397 -4.92 -16.41 22.72
C ARG A 397 -5.72 -17.68 22.50
N SER A 398 -6.91 -17.77 23.06
CA SER A 398 -7.82 -18.91 22.88
C SER A 398 -8.25 -19.08 21.42
N ASN A 399 -8.59 -17.97 20.74
CA ASN A 399 -8.97 -18.00 19.33
C ASN A 399 -7.80 -18.41 18.42
N VAL A 400 -6.59 -17.88 18.68
CA VAL A 400 -5.40 -18.26 17.92
C VAL A 400 -5.09 -19.75 18.08
N GLN A 401 -5.10 -20.27 19.32
CA GLN A 401 -4.89 -21.71 19.57
C GLN A 401 -5.90 -22.59 18.84
N LYS A 402 -7.15 -22.15 18.77
CA LYS A 402 -8.24 -22.97 18.21
C LYS A 402 -8.35 -22.86 16.69
N HIS A 403 -8.10 -21.69 16.12
CA HIS A 403 -8.45 -21.37 14.73
C HIS A 403 -7.26 -21.05 13.83
N PHE A 404 -6.05 -20.76 14.38
CA PHE A 404 -4.88 -20.49 13.56
C PHE A 404 -4.02 -21.75 13.43
N ARG A 405 -3.86 -22.23 12.19
CA ARG A 405 -3.07 -23.45 11.90
C ARG A 405 -1.57 -23.20 11.76
N GLY A 406 -1.14 -21.94 11.71
CA GLY A 406 0.27 -21.55 11.65
C GLY A 406 0.91 -21.48 13.01
N ALA A 407 2.15 -20.98 13.05
CA ALA A 407 2.86 -20.67 14.27
C ALA A 407 3.07 -19.15 14.39
N VAL A 408 2.68 -18.56 15.51
CA VAL A 408 3.07 -17.18 15.85
C VAL A 408 4.54 -17.22 16.28
N LYS A 409 5.44 -16.65 15.50
CA LYS A 409 6.89 -16.68 15.75
C LYS A 409 7.56 -15.38 15.31
N GLY A 410 8.60 -15.02 16.06
CA GLY A 410 9.44 -13.85 15.75
C GLY A 410 10.22 -13.96 14.42
N PRO A 411 11.00 -12.91 14.11
CA PRO A 411 11.18 -11.74 14.95
C PRO A 411 9.91 -10.91 15.09
N PHE A 412 9.73 -10.26 16.26
CA PHE A 412 8.60 -9.36 16.51
C PHE A 412 9.08 -7.91 16.54
N ASN A 413 8.35 -7.04 15.85
CA ASN A 413 8.51 -5.60 15.96
C ASN A 413 7.71 -5.08 17.17
N ALA A 414 8.31 -5.22 18.36
CA ALA A 414 7.65 -4.88 19.63
C ALA A 414 7.14 -3.42 19.63
N VAL A 415 7.91 -2.48 19.05
CA VAL A 415 7.54 -1.06 19.00
C VAL A 415 6.27 -0.84 18.19
N ALA A 416 6.20 -1.36 16.95
CA ALA A 416 5.03 -1.21 16.10
C ALA A 416 3.80 -1.95 16.66
N ARG A 417 4.01 -3.13 17.27
CA ARG A 417 2.93 -3.88 17.93
C ARG A 417 2.37 -3.14 19.12
N GLU A 418 3.21 -2.54 19.96
CA GLU A 418 2.80 -1.73 21.11
C GLU A 418 2.06 -0.46 20.67
N GLN A 419 2.54 0.22 19.61
CA GLN A 419 1.82 1.34 18.98
C GLN A 419 0.41 0.95 18.51
N ALA A 420 0.25 -0.27 18.03
CA ALA A 420 -1.04 -0.83 17.62
C ALA A 420 -1.88 -1.38 18.79
N GLY A 421 -1.42 -1.25 20.04
CA GLY A 421 -2.11 -1.71 21.26
C GLY A 421 -1.80 -3.16 21.66
N MET A 422 -0.95 -3.86 20.93
CA MET A 422 -0.58 -5.25 21.21
C MET A 422 0.70 -5.32 22.06
N ASP A 423 0.54 -5.40 23.37
CA ASP A 423 1.66 -5.67 24.28
C ASP A 423 2.18 -7.12 24.16
N GLN A 424 3.26 -7.43 24.87
CA GLN A 424 3.94 -8.74 24.80
C GLN A 424 3.04 -9.93 25.11
N ARG A 425 1.98 -9.76 25.92
CA ARG A 425 1.03 -10.82 26.26
C ARG A 425 0.26 -11.36 25.03
N TYR A 426 0.18 -10.60 23.94
CA TYR A 426 -0.46 -11.04 22.70
C TYR A 426 0.40 -12.02 21.90
N TYR A 427 1.74 -12.01 22.02
CA TYR A 427 2.59 -12.82 21.14
C TYR A 427 3.70 -13.61 21.83
N GLU A 428 4.09 -13.28 23.07
CA GLU A 428 5.00 -14.12 23.86
C GLU A 428 4.31 -15.42 24.26
N ASP A 429 5.10 -16.52 24.36
CA ASP A 429 4.65 -17.88 24.70
C ASP A 429 3.58 -18.50 23.77
N LEU A 430 3.22 -17.83 22.67
CA LEU A 430 2.46 -18.45 21.58
C LEU A 430 3.39 -19.19 20.60
N THR A 431 4.69 -18.97 20.71
CA THR A 431 5.72 -19.68 19.96
C THR A 431 5.85 -21.11 20.47
N GLY A 432 5.31 -22.08 19.73
CA GLY A 432 5.42 -23.50 20.08
C GLY A 432 4.18 -24.15 20.66
N LEU A 433 3.06 -23.48 20.69
CA LEU A 433 1.77 -24.16 20.90
C LEU A 433 1.53 -25.11 19.72
N PRO A 434 1.15 -26.38 19.97
CA PRO A 434 0.89 -27.33 18.91
C PRO A 434 -0.33 -26.91 18.10
N GLY A 435 -0.16 -26.01 17.17
CA GLY A 435 -0.97 -25.94 15.98
C GLY A 435 -0.63 -27.17 15.17
N GLY A 436 -1.62 -27.98 14.82
CA GLY A 436 -1.41 -29.24 14.14
C GLY A 436 -0.42 -29.10 12.99
N LYS A 437 0.31 -30.16 12.69
CA LYS A 437 1.27 -30.27 11.60
C LYS A 437 0.65 -29.80 10.29
N GLY A 438 0.68 -28.49 10.06
CA GLY A 438 0.30 -27.81 8.83
C GLY A 438 1.55 -27.15 8.30
N GLU A 439 1.85 -27.38 7.04
CA GLU A 439 2.98 -26.82 6.31
C GLU A 439 3.13 -25.33 6.57
N ILE A 440 4.36 -24.95 6.82
CA ILE A 440 4.81 -23.57 7.02
C ILE A 440 4.36 -22.74 5.81
N ILE A 441 3.37 -21.88 5.99
CA ILE A 441 3.10 -20.81 5.05
C ILE A 441 4.27 -19.83 5.23
N ALA A 442 5.33 -20.03 4.47
CA ALA A 442 6.40 -19.07 4.30
C ALA A 442 5.85 -17.93 3.44
N GLY A 443 5.18 -16.99 4.08
CA GLY A 443 5.07 -15.64 3.57
C GLY A 443 6.46 -15.04 3.71
N GLY A 444 7.22 -15.08 2.63
CA GLY A 444 8.54 -14.48 2.58
C GLY A 444 8.58 -13.38 1.60
#